data_7a80b127a04346dc27b1b9d1509d8e08
#
_entry.id   7a80b127a04346dc27b1b9d1509d8e08
#
_cell.length_a   1.000
_cell.length_b   1.000
_cell.length_c   1.000
_cell.angle_alpha   90.00
_cell.angle_beta   90.00
_cell.angle_gamma   90.00
#
_symmetry.space_group_name_H-M   'P 1'
#
loop_
_entity.id
_entity.type
_entity.pdbx_description
1 polymer ?
#
loop_
_entity_poly.entity_id
_entity_poly.type
_entity_poly.pdbx_seq_one_letter_code
_entity_poly.pdbx_strand_id
1 'polypeptide(L)'
;MDTNSAINVDQNINRDKLFLGICMALLPTAFSFVLVSNILGQLKTEFILTNADVGYIGGAAMWGMTISLLSVGPFMERFGLKIATICAFFGHLIGVTLFLVGYFFAGDPSAFWILFLGAIGMGFGNGMIEVAGNPLTAALYPDNKTTKLNHFHGFYMGGLVFGGLIGWAMSQIGSIGIIDIGHWTAQMAIVYIPIFIYGWLLFPSKFPKTEIAEAGIPISEMFRYTFTSPKVLGLILLTVFTLGMEMGPMRWIPDLLSSAGLHGILVLVWMSGLMFLLRMYAGPLVERFSPTGMLLGGSILTFISLLLFSYVETNILPLMFAGAVFAAGMAFFVPNMIGIMSEQFPKAGSLGIVLLIGMGFAGGGVTNALIGEVADGYLPEALDEQSTVQILEQVEQEFPTYLNQALEAKGNSEAMMSLGYREADIQNILSRTESALNYYRQNNSLEGVATGNALRALISSGISQEVELIQEASATLGPADNYGGRMAFRWMSLIPVGVGLIFLVWFIQDKRTGGYKVVHLEKRRSDD
;
A
#
# COMPACT_ATOMS: atom_id res chain seq x y z
N MET A 1 -43.23 -7.16 29.77
CA MET A 1 -42.24 -6.81 30.79
C MET A 1 -41.07 -6.22 30.02
N ASP A 2 -40.87 -4.95 30.26
CA ASP A 2 -40.08 -4.05 29.44
C ASP A 2 -38.60 -4.46 29.29
N THR A 3 -38.21 -4.70 28.05
CA THR A 3 -36.79 -4.80 27.66
C THR A 3 -36.40 -3.53 26.87
N ASN A 4 -36.51 -2.39 27.53
CA ASN A 4 -35.95 -1.13 27.04
C ASN A 4 -34.67 -0.83 27.82
N SER A 5 -33.60 -1.61 27.64
CA SER A 5 -32.25 -1.15 27.91
C SER A 5 -31.67 -0.47 26.66
N ALA A 6 -32.36 0.55 26.15
CA ALA A 6 -31.75 1.47 25.22
C ALA A 6 -30.60 2.16 25.96
N ILE A 7 -29.36 1.84 25.58
CA ILE A 7 -28.17 2.57 25.98
C ILE A 7 -28.46 4.04 25.76
N ASN A 8 -28.42 4.84 26.82
CA ASN A 8 -28.60 6.30 26.78
C ASN A 8 -27.46 6.90 25.96
N VAL A 9 -27.60 6.90 24.65
CA VAL A 9 -26.73 7.70 23.77
C VAL A 9 -27.06 9.15 24.08
N ASP A 10 -26.08 9.84 24.64
CA ASP A 10 -26.18 11.27 25.00
C ASP A 10 -26.91 12.02 23.88
N GLN A 11 -28.07 12.65 24.18
CA GLN A 11 -28.97 13.27 23.17
C GLN A 11 -28.29 14.35 22.30
N ASN A 12 -27.01 14.65 22.57
CA ASN A 12 -26.18 15.64 21.91
C ASN A 12 -25.20 15.07 20.85
N ILE A 13 -25.25 13.77 20.53
CA ILE A 13 -24.35 13.14 19.55
C ILE A 13 -25.06 13.02 18.19
N ASN A 14 -24.52 13.72 17.18
CA ASN A 14 -24.98 13.59 15.81
C ASN A 14 -24.34 12.35 15.15
N ARG A 15 -25.06 11.21 15.21
CA ARG A 15 -24.60 9.90 14.71
C ARG A 15 -24.23 9.93 13.23
N ASP A 16 -25.09 10.53 12.39
CA ASP A 16 -24.89 10.51 10.94
C ASP A 16 -23.67 11.35 10.55
N LYS A 17 -23.49 12.50 11.19
CA LYS A 17 -22.32 13.36 10.98
C LYS A 17 -21.03 12.67 11.39
N LEU A 18 -21.01 12.00 12.55
CA LEU A 18 -19.85 11.24 13.01
C LEU A 18 -19.53 10.06 12.09
N PHE A 19 -20.57 9.32 11.69
CA PHE A 19 -20.40 8.19 10.79
C PHE A 19 -19.89 8.64 9.41
N LEU A 20 -20.48 9.69 8.84
CA LEU A 20 -19.98 10.26 7.59
C LEU A 20 -18.53 10.75 7.76
N GLY A 21 -18.23 11.45 8.85
CA GLY A 21 -16.88 11.95 9.10
C GLY A 21 -15.83 10.84 9.18
N ILE A 22 -16.12 9.73 9.87
CA ILE A 22 -15.17 8.63 9.97
C ILE A 22 -15.07 7.84 8.65
N CYS A 23 -16.14 7.73 7.88
CA CYS A 23 -16.10 7.19 6.52
C CYS A 23 -15.24 8.06 5.59
N MET A 24 -15.39 9.39 5.65
CA MET A 24 -14.55 10.33 4.91
C MET A 24 -13.07 10.23 5.32
N ALA A 25 -12.79 9.88 6.57
CA ALA A 25 -11.41 9.72 7.06
C ALA A 25 -10.69 8.49 6.48
N LEU A 26 -11.41 7.53 5.89
CA LEU A 26 -10.81 6.43 5.11
C LEU A 26 -10.36 6.85 3.71
N LEU A 27 -10.88 7.96 3.17
CA LEU A 27 -10.50 8.39 1.82
C LEU A 27 -9.02 8.81 1.71
N PRO A 28 -8.41 9.56 2.67
CA PRO A 28 -6.96 9.80 2.63
C PRO A 28 -6.15 8.51 2.61
N THR A 29 -6.58 7.48 3.36
CA THR A 29 -5.96 6.15 3.37
C THR A 29 -5.99 5.51 1.98
N ALA A 30 -7.17 5.50 1.35
CA ALA A 30 -7.36 4.91 0.03
C ALA A 30 -6.63 5.72 -1.05
N PHE A 31 -6.74 7.06 -1.03
CA PHE A 31 -6.10 7.95 -2.00
C PHE A 31 -4.58 7.85 -1.90
N SER A 32 -4.00 7.93 -0.69
CA SER A 32 -2.56 7.79 -0.53
C SER A 32 -2.05 6.43 -1.00
N PHE A 33 -2.83 5.36 -0.81
CA PHE A 33 -2.45 4.04 -1.32
C PHE A 33 -2.44 4.02 -2.85
N VAL A 34 -3.56 4.37 -3.49
CA VAL A 34 -3.70 4.21 -4.95
C VAL A 34 -2.88 5.23 -5.72
N LEU A 35 -2.76 6.47 -5.23
CA LEU A 35 -1.95 7.50 -5.89
C LEU A 35 -0.46 7.20 -5.78
N VAL A 36 0.05 6.78 -4.61
CA VAL A 36 1.46 6.34 -4.51
C VAL A 36 1.72 5.17 -5.44
N SER A 37 0.78 4.22 -5.58
CA SER A 37 0.92 3.11 -6.55
C SER A 37 1.00 3.60 -8.00
N ASN A 38 0.28 4.69 -8.34
CA ASN A 38 0.27 5.27 -9.69
C ASN A 38 1.56 6.04 -10.01
N ILE A 39 2.20 6.64 -9.00
CA ILE A 39 3.35 7.53 -9.20
C ILE A 39 4.70 6.85 -8.97
N LEU A 40 4.75 5.55 -8.62
CA LEU A 40 6.03 4.87 -8.34
C LEU A 40 7.04 5.02 -9.48
N GLY A 41 6.57 4.89 -10.73
CA GLY A 41 7.42 5.09 -11.91
C GLY A 41 7.98 6.50 -12.01
N GLN A 42 7.17 7.53 -11.73
CA GLN A 42 7.65 8.93 -11.71
C GLN A 42 8.68 9.13 -10.60
N LEU A 43 8.45 8.56 -9.40
CA LEU A 43 9.42 8.64 -8.31
C LEU A 43 10.74 7.94 -8.65
N LYS A 44 10.70 6.76 -9.29
CA LYS A 44 11.91 6.08 -9.76
C LYS A 44 12.76 6.98 -10.66
N THR A 45 12.11 7.62 -11.62
CA THR A 45 12.80 8.46 -12.61
C THR A 45 13.30 9.76 -11.98
N GLU A 46 12.44 10.51 -11.28
CA GLU A 46 12.77 11.85 -10.78
C GLU A 46 13.82 11.83 -9.65
N PHE A 47 13.76 10.80 -8.78
CA PHE A 47 14.70 10.66 -7.66
C PHE A 47 15.81 9.65 -7.92
N ILE A 48 15.82 9.02 -9.11
CA ILE A 48 16.80 8.01 -9.53
C ILE A 48 16.86 6.87 -8.50
N LEU A 49 15.67 6.32 -8.19
CA LEU A 49 15.49 5.27 -7.20
C LEU A 49 15.50 3.89 -7.86
N THR A 50 16.02 2.91 -7.14
CA THR A 50 15.90 1.48 -7.49
C THR A 50 14.47 0.98 -7.31
N ASN A 51 14.13 -0.19 -7.84
CA ASN A 51 12.88 -0.87 -7.53
C ASN A 51 12.79 -1.20 -6.03
N ALA A 52 13.90 -1.57 -5.39
CA ALA A 52 13.96 -1.76 -3.94
C ALA A 52 13.60 -0.47 -3.18
N ASP A 53 14.18 0.69 -3.55
CA ASP A 53 13.90 1.98 -2.89
C ASP A 53 12.42 2.35 -2.96
N VAL A 54 11.80 2.27 -4.14
CA VAL A 54 10.36 2.56 -4.27
C VAL A 54 9.50 1.50 -3.59
N GLY A 55 9.98 0.26 -3.50
CA GLY A 55 9.37 -0.80 -2.69
C GLY A 55 9.37 -0.45 -1.20
N TYR A 56 10.48 0.05 -0.68
CA TYR A 56 10.57 0.54 0.70
C TYR A 56 9.65 1.74 0.93
N ILE A 57 9.64 2.74 0.02
CA ILE A 57 8.74 3.90 0.11
C ILE A 57 7.29 3.46 0.03
N GLY A 58 6.93 2.59 -0.91
CA GLY A 58 5.59 2.04 -1.07
C GLY A 58 5.13 1.24 0.16
N GLY A 59 6.05 0.50 0.79
CA GLY A 59 5.81 -0.26 2.02
C GLY A 59 5.78 0.61 3.28
N ALA A 60 6.39 1.79 3.27
CA ALA A 60 6.54 2.64 4.45
C ALA A 60 5.19 3.04 5.09
N ALA A 61 4.16 3.31 4.27
CA ALA A 61 2.82 3.57 4.78
C ALA A 61 2.25 2.38 5.57
N MET A 62 2.57 1.15 5.18
CA MET A 62 2.15 -0.06 5.90
C MET A 62 2.87 -0.18 7.24
N TRP A 63 4.16 0.17 7.30
CA TRP A 63 4.90 0.26 8.55
C TRP A 63 4.32 1.35 9.46
N GLY A 64 3.93 2.50 8.93
CA GLY A 64 3.24 3.56 9.68
C GLY A 64 1.92 3.06 10.30
N MET A 65 1.12 2.31 9.54
CA MET A 65 -0.10 1.64 10.04
C MET A 65 0.23 0.63 11.16
N THR A 66 1.23 -0.20 10.94
CA THR A 66 1.70 -1.17 11.93
C THR A 66 2.07 -0.47 13.24
N ILE A 67 2.89 0.59 13.16
CA ILE A 67 3.34 1.35 14.33
C ILE A 67 2.14 1.91 15.09
N SER A 68 1.19 2.56 14.43
CA SER A 68 0.01 3.14 15.11
C SER A 68 -0.90 2.06 15.71
N LEU A 69 -1.17 0.99 14.99
CA LEU A 69 -2.02 -0.12 15.46
C LEU A 69 -1.40 -0.85 16.66
N LEU A 70 -0.10 -1.14 16.62
CA LEU A 70 0.56 -1.88 17.70
C LEU A 70 0.92 -1.00 18.91
N SER A 71 1.21 0.29 18.71
CA SER A 71 1.62 1.18 19.81
C SER A 71 0.43 1.88 20.48
N VAL A 72 -0.56 2.33 19.71
CA VAL A 72 -1.71 3.11 20.24
C VAL A 72 -2.95 2.26 20.39
N GLY A 73 -3.20 1.33 19.46
CA GLY A 73 -4.41 0.51 19.45
C GLY A 73 -4.72 -0.18 20.80
N PRO A 74 -3.75 -0.84 21.47
CA PRO A 74 -3.95 -1.47 22.77
C PRO A 74 -4.36 -0.50 23.89
N PHE A 75 -4.02 0.78 23.76
CA PHE A 75 -4.26 1.81 24.77
C PHE A 75 -5.34 2.82 24.36
N MET A 76 -6.02 2.61 23.23
CA MET A 76 -7.01 3.52 22.68
C MET A 76 -8.14 3.83 23.69
N GLU A 77 -8.55 2.84 24.48
CA GLU A 77 -9.56 3.00 25.53
C GLU A 77 -9.16 4.05 26.58
N ARG A 78 -7.85 4.24 26.79
CA ARG A 78 -7.34 5.24 27.75
C ARG A 78 -7.32 6.66 27.13
N PHE A 79 -7.02 6.77 25.84
CA PHE A 79 -6.90 8.08 25.17
C PHE A 79 -8.22 8.57 24.59
N GLY A 80 -9.10 7.66 24.21
CA GLY A 80 -10.42 7.94 23.63
C GLY A 80 -10.40 8.17 22.11
N LEU A 81 -11.54 7.91 21.50
CA LEU A 81 -11.75 7.92 20.05
C LEU A 81 -11.45 9.27 19.40
N LYS A 82 -11.79 10.39 20.07
CA LYS A 82 -11.57 11.74 19.54
C LYS A 82 -10.08 12.06 19.41
N ILE A 83 -9.27 11.68 20.40
CA ILE A 83 -7.82 11.92 20.34
C ILE A 83 -7.21 11.09 19.21
N ALA A 84 -7.63 9.83 19.04
CA ALA A 84 -7.17 9.00 17.95
C ALA A 84 -7.46 9.64 16.58
N THR A 85 -8.67 10.19 16.36
CA THR A 85 -9.00 10.88 15.10
C THR A 85 -8.21 12.18 14.89
N ILE A 86 -7.89 12.93 15.96
CA ILE A 86 -7.01 14.11 15.87
C ILE A 86 -5.58 13.70 15.50
N CYS A 87 -5.04 12.65 16.12
CA CYS A 87 -3.73 12.11 15.76
C CYS A 87 -3.70 11.63 14.31
N ALA A 88 -4.78 11.01 13.83
CA ALA A 88 -4.92 10.62 12.42
C ALA A 88 -4.84 11.82 11.48
N PHE A 89 -5.55 12.90 11.80
CA PHE A 89 -5.53 14.12 10.99
C PHE A 89 -4.12 14.70 10.86
N PHE A 90 -3.42 14.85 11.96
CA PHE A 90 -2.05 15.37 11.92
C PHE A 90 -1.07 14.38 11.28
N GLY A 91 -1.26 13.07 11.48
CA GLY A 91 -0.48 12.04 10.80
C GLY A 91 -0.61 12.14 9.27
N HIS A 92 -1.84 12.24 8.76
CA HIS A 92 -2.10 12.45 7.33
C HIS A 92 -1.53 13.78 6.84
N LEU A 93 -1.83 14.90 7.55
CA LEU A 93 -1.41 16.23 7.13
C LEU A 93 0.12 16.35 7.06
N ILE A 94 0.81 15.96 8.13
CA ILE A 94 2.27 16.01 8.21
C ILE A 94 2.88 15.01 7.21
N GLY A 95 2.33 13.80 7.12
CA GLY A 95 2.83 12.76 6.22
C GLY A 95 2.77 13.18 4.75
N VAL A 96 1.63 13.69 4.28
CA VAL A 96 1.47 14.19 2.91
C VAL A 96 2.38 15.39 2.68
N THR A 97 2.44 16.34 3.62
CA THR A 97 3.29 17.53 3.49
C THR A 97 4.76 17.13 3.40
N LEU A 98 5.22 16.24 4.27
CA LEU A 98 6.61 15.77 4.24
C LEU A 98 6.93 15.02 2.95
N PHE A 99 6.01 14.19 2.46
CA PHE A 99 6.17 13.49 1.19
C PHE A 99 6.34 14.49 0.03
N LEU A 100 5.50 15.55 -0.02
CA LEU A 100 5.60 16.60 -1.04
C LEU A 100 6.87 17.46 -0.91
N VAL A 101 7.37 17.68 0.31
CA VAL A 101 8.64 18.37 0.56
C VAL A 101 9.81 17.63 -0.10
N GLY A 102 9.71 16.30 -0.27
CA GLY A 102 10.69 15.50 -1.01
C GLY A 102 11.02 16.07 -2.40
N TYR A 103 10.08 16.74 -3.06
CA TYR A 103 10.28 17.39 -4.36
C TYR A 103 11.51 18.35 -4.38
N PHE A 104 11.71 19.09 -3.31
CA PHE A 104 12.82 20.06 -3.21
C PHE A 104 14.19 19.41 -3.01
N PHE A 105 14.23 18.08 -2.83
CA PHE A 105 15.42 17.30 -2.58
C PHE A 105 15.75 16.35 -3.75
N ALA A 106 15.13 16.55 -4.93
CA ALA A 106 15.45 15.74 -6.11
C ALA A 106 16.95 15.84 -6.44
N GLY A 107 17.59 14.68 -6.63
CA GLY A 107 19.04 14.57 -6.82
C GLY A 107 19.89 14.51 -5.53
N ASP A 108 19.29 14.69 -4.35
CA ASP A 108 19.96 14.54 -3.06
C ASP A 108 19.63 13.17 -2.41
N PRO A 109 20.60 12.44 -1.86
CA PRO A 109 20.34 11.16 -1.16
C PRO A 109 19.34 11.24 -0.01
N SER A 110 19.14 12.43 0.58
CA SER A 110 18.15 12.65 1.64
C SER A 110 16.71 12.55 1.15
N ALA A 111 16.45 12.72 -0.16
CA ALA A 111 15.12 12.62 -0.75
C ALA A 111 14.43 11.30 -0.42
N PHE A 112 15.15 10.17 -0.49
CA PHE A 112 14.64 8.86 -0.11
C PHE A 112 14.06 8.87 1.31
N TRP A 113 14.81 9.38 2.28
CA TRP A 113 14.38 9.39 3.68
C TRP A 113 13.20 10.33 3.93
N ILE A 114 13.13 11.45 3.21
CA ILE A 114 12.02 12.40 3.31
C ILE A 114 10.73 11.77 2.77
N LEU A 115 10.80 11.13 1.60
CA LEU A 115 9.67 10.39 1.01
C LEU A 115 9.25 9.22 1.91
N PHE A 116 10.21 8.44 2.42
CA PHE A 116 9.97 7.30 3.30
C PHE A 116 9.29 7.74 4.60
N LEU A 117 9.80 8.79 5.28
CA LEU A 117 9.22 9.31 6.52
C LEU A 117 7.85 9.96 6.26
N GLY A 118 7.65 10.62 5.11
CA GLY A 118 6.35 11.12 4.68
C GLY A 118 5.33 9.98 4.52
N ALA A 119 5.73 8.89 3.89
CA ALA A 119 4.90 7.69 3.76
C ALA A 119 4.59 7.03 5.12
N ILE A 120 5.57 6.95 6.03
CA ILE A 120 5.35 6.50 7.43
C ILE A 120 4.30 7.39 8.12
N GLY A 121 4.40 8.71 7.98
CA GLY A 121 3.46 9.66 8.57
C GLY A 121 2.03 9.48 8.04
N MET A 122 1.87 9.32 6.73
CA MET A 122 0.58 8.98 6.12
C MET A 122 0.04 7.66 6.68
N GLY A 123 0.88 6.63 6.72
CA GLY A 123 0.53 5.32 7.27
C GLY A 123 0.14 5.37 8.75
N PHE A 124 0.84 6.17 9.56
CA PHE A 124 0.45 6.39 10.96
C PHE A 124 -0.97 6.97 11.05
N GLY A 125 -1.28 7.98 10.24
CA GLY A 125 -2.62 8.54 10.15
C GLY A 125 -3.66 7.49 9.75
N ASN A 126 -3.35 6.68 8.74
CA ASN A 126 -4.20 5.58 8.27
C ASN A 126 -4.53 4.57 9.39
N GLY A 127 -3.52 4.11 10.12
CA GLY A 127 -3.72 3.17 11.21
C GLY A 127 -4.48 3.78 12.41
N MET A 128 -4.30 5.07 12.68
CA MET A 128 -5.09 5.78 13.69
C MET A 128 -6.58 5.88 13.32
N ILE A 129 -6.93 5.95 12.03
CA ILE A 129 -8.33 5.85 11.58
C ILE A 129 -8.88 4.45 11.82
N GLU A 130 -8.10 3.40 11.59
CA GLU A 130 -8.53 2.02 11.90
C GLU A 130 -8.75 1.82 13.42
N VAL A 131 -7.84 2.34 14.24
CA VAL A 131 -7.93 2.30 15.71
C VAL A 131 -9.21 3.00 16.22
N ALA A 132 -9.60 4.12 15.62
CA ALA A 132 -10.78 4.89 16.03
C ALA A 132 -12.06 4.46 15.33
N GLY A 133 -12.02 4.18 14.03
CA GLY A 133 -13.17 4.05 13.17
C GLY A 133 -14.02 2.81 13.44
N ASN A 134 -13.37 1.66 13.63
CA ASN A 134 -14.08 0.43 13.93
C ASN A 134 -14.86 0.51 15.26
N PRO A 135 -14.23 0.90 16.40
CA PRO A 135 -14.96 1.04 17.65
C PRO A 135 -16.00 2.17 17.63
N LEU A 136 -15.72 3.28 16.95
CA LEU A 136 -16.69 4.36 16.80
C LEU A 136 -17.93 3.90 16.04
N THR A 137 -17.74 3.20 14.92
CA THR A 137 -18.85 2.67 14.13
C THR A 137 -19.70 1.69 14.93
N ALA A 138 -19.06 0.78 15.68
CA ALA A 138 -19.75 -0.16 16.56
C ALA A 138 -20.55 0.55 17.66
N ALA A 139 -19.97 1.56 18.32
CA ALA A 139 -20.63 2.33 19.37
C ALA A 139 -21.81 3.18 18.84
N LEU A 140 -21.70 3.72 17.61
CA LEU A 140 -22.78 4.49 17.00
C LEU A 140 -23.99 3.63 16.60
N TYR A 141 -23.75 2.37 16.21
CA TYR A 141 -24.79 1.46 15.67
C TYR A 141 -24.75 0.09 16.33
N PRO A 142 -25.04 -0.02 17.64
CA PRO A 142 -24.91 -1.28 18.40
C PRO A 142 -25.81 -2.39 17.86
N ASP A 143 -26.99 -2.05 17.33
CA ASP A 143 -27.96 -3.02 16.81
C ASP A 143 -27.68 -3.46 15.36
N ASN A 144 -26.76 -2.78 14.66
CA ASN A 144 -26.47 -3.03 13.24
C ASN A 144 -25.00 -2.87 12.88
N LYS A 145 -24.12 -3.35 13.77
CA LYS A 145 -22.65 -3.21 13.69
C LYS A 145 -22.08 -3.73 12.39
N THR A 146 -22.38 -5.00 12.07
CA THR A 146 -21.80 -5.68 10.88
C THR A 146 -22.09 -4.92 9.59
N THR A 147 -23.34 -4.50 9.38
CA THR A 147 -23.72 -3.74 8.17
C THR A 147 -23.00 -2.40 8.12
N LYS A 148 -22.93 -1.69 9.24
CA LYS A 148 -22.30 -0.36 9.29
C LYS A 148 -20.78 -0.42 9.18
N LEU A 149 -20.13 -1.45 9.73
CA LEU A 149 -18.71 -1.72 9.52
C LEU A 149 -18.41 -2.07 8.06
N ASN A 150 -19.26 -2.86 7.40
CA ASN A 150 -19.11 -3.09 5.96
C ASN A 150 -19.25 -1.80 5.15
N HIS A 151 -20.22 -0.93 5.49
CA HIS A 151 -20.33 0.39 4.86
C HIS A 151 -19.08 1.24 5.11
N PHE A 152 -18.57 1.30 6.35
CA PHE A 152 -17.34 2.00 6.69
C PHE A 152 -16.16 1.56 5.82
N HIS A 153 -15.86 0.26 5.79
CA HIS A 153 -14.80 -0.29 4.93
C HIS A 153 -15.11 -0.21 3.43
N GLY A 154 -16.37 -0.08 3.05
CA GLY A 154 -16.79 0.20 1.68
C GLY A 154 -16.26 1.54 1.17
N PHE A 155 -16.15 2.55 2.02
CA PHE A 155 -15.55 3.84 1.67
C PHE A 155 -14.07 3.71 1.30
N TYR A 156 -13.32 2.80 1.92
CA TYR A 156 -11.94 2.52 1.52
C TYR A 156 -11.87 1.99 0.08
N MET A 157 -12.67 0.98 -0.27
CA MET A 157 -12.70 0.43 -1.63
C MET A 157 -13.19 1.46 -2.66
N GLY A 158 -14.24 2.21 -2.32
CA GLY A 158 -14.71 3.35 -3.13
C GLY A 158 -13.61 4.40 -3.32
N GLY A 159 -12.87 4.70 -2.27
CA GLY A 159 -11.72 5.61 -2.32
C GLY A 159 -10.62 5.14 -3.27
N LEU A 160 -10.30 3.83 -3.30
CA LEU A 160 -9.34 3.28 -4.27
C LEU A 160 -9.82 3.47 -5.71
N VAL A 161 -11.13 3.25 -5.97
CA VAL A 161 -11.70 3.46 -7.30
C VAL A 161 -11.67 4.93 -7.68
N PHE A 162 -12.21 5.82 -6.85
CA PHE A 162 -12.25 7.26 -7.16
C PHE A 162 -10.86 7.88 -7.24
N GLY A 163 -9.99 7.60 -6.27
CA GLY A 163 -8.62 8.10 -6.27
C GLY A 163 -7.82 7.60 -7.48
N GLY A 164 -7.99 6.33 -7.86
CA GLY A 164 -7.34 5.74 -9.02
C GLY A 164 -7.82 6.36 -10.34
N LEU A 165 -9.14 6.58 -10.50
CA LEU A 165 -9.69 7.26 -11.68
C LEU A 165 -9.23 8.72 -11.76
N ILE A 166 -9.17 9.43 -10.63
CA ILE A 166 -8.65 10.80 -10.58
C ILE A 166 -7.17 10.82 -10.98
N GLY A 167 -6.33 9.95 -10.38
CA GLY A 167 -4.91 9.85 -10.71
C GLY A 167 -4.68 9.52 -12.19
N TRP A 168 -5.44 8.57 -12.73
CA TRP A 168 -5.42 8.25 -14.15
C TRP A 168 -5.79 9.47 -15.02
N ALA A 169 -6.91 10.14 -14.72
CA ALA A 169 -7.35 11.30 -15.49
C ALA A 169 -6.32 12.44 -15.45
N MET A 170 -5.73 12.70 -14.29
CA MET A 170 -4.66 13.70 -14.15
C MET A 170 -3.44 13.36 -15.00
N SER A 171 -3.02 12.08 -15.00
CA SER A 171 -1.92 11.63 -15.85
C SER A 171 -2.23 11.74 -17.35
N GLN A 172 -3.51 11.56 -17.77
CA GLN A 172 -3.92 11.73 -19.18
C GLN A 172 -4.02 13.20 -19.61
N ILE A 173 -4.47 14.07 -18.71
CA ILE A 173 -4.59 15.51 -19.02
C ILE A 173 -3.20 16.14 -19.08
N GLY A 174 -2.25 15.68 -18.25
CA GLY A 174 -0.91 16.22 -18.15
C GLY A 174 -0.93 17.67 -17.64
N SER A 175 -0.75 18.64 -18.52
CA SER A 175 -0.65 20.05 -18.13
C SER A 175 -1.92 20.84 -18.43
N ILE A 176 -2.29 21.74 -17.52
CA ILE A 176 -3.34 22.77 -17.70
C ILE A 176 -2.68 24.15 -17.58
N GLY A 177 -2.47 24.82 -18.71
CA GLY A 177 -1.70 26.07 -18.76
C GLY A 177 -0.26 25.83 -18.33
N ILE A 178 0.17 26.51 -17.24
CA ILE A 178 1.52 26.38 -16.67
C ILE A 178 1.61 25.31 -15.57
N ILE A 179 0.49 24.67 -15.20
CA ILE A 179 0.43 23.71 -14.10
C ILE A 179 0.41 22.30 -14.69
N ASP A 180 1.42 21.51 -14.36
CA ASP A 180 1.44 20.08 -14.67
C ASP A 180 0.68 19.32 -13.58
N ILE A 181 -0.60 19.00 -13.88
CA ILE A 181 -1.44 18.22 -12.98
C ILE A 181 -1.16 16.70 -13.07
N GLY A 182 -0.49 16.25 -14.13
CA GLY A 182 -0.02 14.88 -14.28
C GLY A 182 1.19 14.56 -13.40
N HIS A 183 1.91 15.57 -12.96
CA HIS A 183 3.06 15.42 -12.06
C HIS A 183 2.65 14.82 -10.71
N TRP A 184 3.52 13.99 -10.14
CA TRP A 184 3.24 13.26 -8.89
C TRP A 184 2.88 14.17 -7.70
N THR A 185 3.45 15.37 -7.62
CA THR A 185 3.14 16.33 -6.54
C THR A 185 1.70 16.81 -6.61
N ALA A 186 1.18 17.11 -7.80
CA ALA A 186 -0.20 17.51 -7.99
C ALA A 186 -1.18 16.37 -7.64
N GLN A 187 -0.85 15.14 -8.06
CA GLN A 187 -1.63 13.96 -7.72
C GLN A 187 -1.68 13.74 -6.20
N MET A 188 -0.53 13.81 -5.52
CA MET A 188 -0.48 13.63 -4.05
C MET A 188 -1.16 14.77 -3.29
N ALA A 189 -1.16 16.00 -3.82
CA ALA A 189 -1.84 17.15 -3.18
C ALA A 189 -3.36 16.96 -3.06
N ILE A 190 -3.99 16.13 -3.94
CA ILE A 190 -5.42 15.82 -3.84
C ILE A 190 -5.79 15.16 -2.50
N VAL A 191 -4.86 14.45 -1.87
CA VAL A 191 -5.09 13.79 -0.58
C VAL A 191 -5.46 14.81 0.52
N TYR A 192 -5.07 16.08 0.39
CA TYR A 192 -5.48 17.12 1.33
C TYR A 192 -7.00 17.35 1.37
N ILE A 193 -7.70 17.15 0.24
CA ILE A 193 -9.14 17.39 0.14
C ILE A 193 -9.92 16.56 1.18
N PRO A 194 -9.83 15.22 1.17
CA PRO A 194 -10.52 14.42 2.16
C PRO A 194 -9.97 14.60 3.59
N ILE A 195 -8.69 14.96 3.78
CA ILE A 195 -8.14 15.27 5.11
C ILE A 195 -8.89 16.45 5.73
N PHE A 196 -9.03 17.55 5.02
CA PHE A 196 -9.74 18.72 5.54
C PHE A 196 -11.24 18.48 5.70
N ILE A 197 -11.87 17.70 4.81
CA ILE A 197 -13.30 17.35 4.92
C ILE A 197 -13.57 16.58 6.22
N TYR A 198 -12.81 15.52 6.50
CA TYR A 198 -13.07 14.77 7.74
C TYR A 198 -12.68 15.53 9.00
N GLY A 199 -11.62 16.34 8.95
CA GLY A 199 -11.24 17.23 10.06
C GLY A 199 -12.38 18.19 10.40
N TRP A 200 -12.97 18.84 9.39
CA TRP A 200 -14.12 19.73 9.56
C TRP A 200 -15.34 19.02 10.14
N LEU A 201 -15.59 17.77 9.76
CA LEU A 201 -16.71 16.98 10.27
C LEU A 201 -16.48 16.50 11.72
N LEU A 202 -15.28 16.01 12.04
CA LEU A 202 -15.01 15.30 13.28
C LEU A 202 -14.56 16.21 14.44
N PHE A 203 -13.78 17.27 14.20
CA PHE A 203 -13.23 18.09 15.28
C PHE A 203 -14.30 18.78 16.17
N PRO A 204 -15.37 19.37 15.61
CA PRO A 204 -16.40 19.97 16.43
C PRO A 204 -17.34 18.95 17.09
N SER A 205 -17.27 17.66 16.69
CA SER A 205 -18.23 16.64 17.11
C SER A 205 -17.88 16.06 18.49
N LYS A 206 -18.92 15.64 19.24
CA LYS A 206 -18.79 14.88 20.48
C LYS A 206 -18.78 13.41 20.16
N PHE A 207 -17.90 12.65 20.79
CA PHE A 207 -17.71 11.21 20.57
C PHE A 207 -18.34 10.40 21.70
N PRO A 208 -18.94 9.22 21.41
CA PRO A 208 -19.40 8.27 22.43
C PRO A 208 -18.21 7.59 23.12
N LYS A 209 -18.47 6.95 24.26
CA LYS A 209 -17.55 5.97 24.86
C LYS A 209 -17.59 4.69 24.03
N THR A 210 -16.55 3.89 24.09
CA THR A 210 -16.51 2.55 23.49
C THR A 210 -17.27 1.56 24.35
N GLU A 211 -17.74 0.47 23.74
CA GLU A 211 -18.43 -0.62 24.46
C GLU A 211 -17.53 -1.29 25.49
N ILE A 212 -16.23 -1.40 25.22
CA ILE A 212 -15.25 -2.01 26.14
C ILE A 212 -15.07 -1.11 27.37
N ALA A 213 -14.97 0.22 27.15
CA ALA A 213 -14.90 1.17 28.26
C ALA A 213 -16.17 1.17 29.12
N GLU A 214 -17.35 0.90 28.52
CA GLU A 214 -18.61 0.75 29.24
C GLU A 214 -18.72 -0.61 29.96
N ALA A 215 -18.18 -1.70 29.37
CA ALA A 215 -18.25 -3.05 29.92
C ALA A 215 -17.23 -3.33 31.05
N GLY A 216 -16.25 -2.45 31.26
CA GLY A 216 -15.25 -2.56 32.31
C GLY A 216 -14.34 -3.80 32.23
N ILE A 217 -14.10 -4.33 31.02
CA ILE A 217 -13.25 -5.52 30.81
C ILE A 217 -11.77 -5.16 31.06
N PRO A 218 -11.05 -5.91 31.93
CA PRO A 218 -9.64 -5.61 32.19
C PRO A 218 -8.76 -5.87 30.97
N ILE A 219 -8.02 -4.87 30.56
CA ILE A 219 -7.05 -4.96 29.44
C ILE A 219 -6.04 -6.10 29.71
N SER A 220 -5.65 -6.33 30.96
CA SER A 220 -4.69 -7.37 31.37
C SER A 220 -5.13 -8.79 31.02
N GLU A 221 -6.42 -9.11 31.11
CA GLU A 221 -6.95 -10.42 30.77
C GLU A 221 -6.87 -10.69 29.26
N MET A 222 -7.22 -9.70 28.44
CA MET A 222 -7.07 -9.77 26.98
C MET A 222 -5.59 -9.94 26.58
N PHE A 223 -4.67 -9.17 27.18
CA PHE A 223 -3.23 -9.32 26.94
C PHE A 223 -2.76 -10.73 27.27
N ARG A 224 -3.07 -11.22 28.47
CA ARG A 224 -2.67 -12.55 28.89
C ARG A 224 -3.14 -13.62 27.89
N TYR A 225 -4.42 -13.61 27.54
CA TYR A 225 -4.98 -14.61 26.61
C TYR A 225 -4.35 -14.52 25.24
N THR A 226 -4.22 -13.31 24.69
CA THR A 226 -3.68 -13.07 23.34
C THR A 226 -2.24 -13.57 23.24
N PHE A 227 -1.38 -13.25 24.21
CA PHE A 227 0.04 -13.62 24.16
C PHE A 227 0.36 -15.03 24.70
N THR A 228 -0.59 -15.71 25.35
CA THR A 228 -0.39 -17.09 25.83
C THR A 228 -1.08 -18.15 24.97
N SER A 229 -1.95 -17.76 24.03
CA SER A 229 -2.65 -18.68 23.14
C SER A 229 -1.87 -18.94 21.85
N PRO A 230 -1.31 -20.16 21.63
CA PRO A 230 -0.56 -20.48 20.43
C PRO A 230 -1.39 -20.34 19.14
N LYS A 231 -2.71 -20.62 19.22
CA LYS A 231 -3.63 -20.49 18.07
C LYS A 231 -3.84 -19.03 17.68
N VAL A 232 -4.00 -18.13 18.66
CA VAL A 232 -4.13 -16.70 18.43
C VAL A 232 -2.84 -16.15 17.82
N LEU A 233 -1.68 -16.49 18.39
CA LEU A 233 -0.38 -16.08 17.86
C LEU A 233 -0.14 -16.64 16.46
N GLY A 234 -0.52 -17.90 16.21
CA GLY A 234 -0.45 -18.52 14.87
C GLY A 234 -1.32 -17.79 13.86
N LEU A 235 -2.54 -17.38 14.24
CA LEU A 235 -3.43 -16.61 13.36
C LEU A 235 -2.86 -15.21 13.05
N ILE A 236 -2.32 -14.53 14.09
CA ILE A 236 -1.64 -13.23 13.92
C ILE A 236 -0.44 -13.38 12.99
N LEU A 237 0.40 -14.39 13.15
CA LEU A 237 1.55 -14.64 12.28
C LEU A 237 1.11 -14.94 10.84
N LEU A 238 0.05 -15.75 10.68
CA LEU A 238 -0.48 -16.07 9.35
C LEU A 238 -0.98 -14.82 8.60
N THR A 239 -1.47 -13.81 9.33
CA THR A 239 -1.93 -12.55 8.74
C THR A 239 -0.80 -11.76 8.10
N VAL A 240 0.43 -11.88 8.57
CA VAL A 240 1.63 -11.29 7.92
C VAL A 240 1.72 -11.74 6.46
N PHE A 241 1.53 -13.03 6.21
CA PHE A 241 1.58 -13.58 4.86
C PHE A 241 0.32 -13.25 4.04
N THR A 242 -0.88 -13.27 4.66
CA THR A 242 -2.13 -13.04 3.93
C THR A 242 -2.27 -11.60 3.47
N LEU A 243 -1.96 -10.59 4.31
CA LEU A 243 -1.94 -9.20 3.87
C LEU A 243 -0.72 -8.89 3.00
N GLY A 244 0.41 -9.55 3.25
CA GLY A 244 1.59 -9.44 2.39
C GLY A 244 1.29 -9.78 0.93
N MET A 245 0.64 -10.93 0.70
CA MET A 245 0.28 -11.37 -0.66
C MET A 245 -0.86 -10.55 -1.30
N GLU A 246 -1.58 -9.71 -0.54
CA GLU A 246 -2.57 -8.74 -1.05
C GLU A 246 -1.94 -7.39 -1.36
N MET A 247 -1.34 -6.77 -0.34
CA MET A 247 -0.91 -5.36 -0.39
C MET A 247 0.33 -5.13 -1.25
N GLY A 248 1.26 -6.10 -1.28
CA GLY A 248 2.44 -6.03 -2.14
C GLY A 248 2.06 -5.96 -3.62
N PRO A 249 1.44 -7.01 -4.19
CA PRO A 249 1.05 -7.00 -5.60
C PRO A 249 0.13 -5.84 -5.98
N MET A 250 -0.87 -5.50 -5.15
CA MET A 250 -1.77 -4.37 -5.44
C MET A 250 -1.02 -3.04 -5.57
N ARG A 251 0.05 -2.84 -4.83
CA ARG A 251 0.87 -1.62 -4.89
C ARG A 251 1.69 -1.55 -6.19
N TRP A 252 2.24 -2.67 -6.63
CA TRP A 252 3.17 -2.72 -7.74
C TRP A 252 2.52 -2.85 -9.12
N ILE A 253 1.28 -3.35 -9.21
CA ILE A 253 0.57 -3.55 -10.49
C ILE A 253 0.57 -2.29 -11.36
N PRO A 254 0.24 -1.07 -10.89
CA PRO A 254 0.25 0.11 -11.74
C PRO A 254 1.62 0.41 -12.35
N ASP A 255 2.68 0.34 -11.56
CA ASP A 255 4.05 0.64 -12.00
C ASP A 255 4.56 -0.39 -13.02
N LEU A 256 4.43 -1.67 -12.72
CA LEU A 256 4.90 -2.74 -13.60
C LEU A 256 4.18 -2.76 -14.96
N LEU A 257 2.88 -2.48 -14.98
CA LEU A 257 2.13 -2.41 -16.21
C LEU A 257 2.38 -1.12 -16.98
N SER A 258 2.68 -0.02 -16.29
CA SER A 258 3.08 1.24 -16.92
C SER A 258 4.41 1.12 -17.63
N SER A 259 5.37 0.38 -17.08
CA SER A 259 6.66 0.05 -17.75
C SER A 259 6.46 -0.71 -19.06
N ALA A 260 5.35 -1.47 -19.18
CA ALA A 260 4.95 -2.17 -20.41
C ALA A 260 4.08 -1.30 -21.35
N GLY A 261 3.92 -0.01 -21.08
CA GLY A 261 3.10 0.91 -21.89
C GLY A 261 1.57 0.76 -21.64
N LEU A 262 1.15 0.14 -20.54
CA LEU A 262 -0.25 -0.07 -20.18
C LEU A 262 -0.69 0.86 -19.06
N HIS A 263 -1.99 1.18 -19.01
CA HIS A 263 -2.57 1.93 -17.90
C HIS A 263 -2.83 1.04 -16.68
N GLY A 264 -1.77 0.62 -15.99
CA GLY A 264 -1.83 -0.32 -14.87
C GLY A 264 -2.74 0.12 -13.73
N ILE A 265 -2.90 1.43 -13.50
CA ILE A 265 -3.82 1.97 -12.50
C ILE A 265 -5.28 1.53 -12.77
N LEU A 266 -5.71 1.38 -14.03
CA LEU A 266 -7.05 0.93 -14.36
C LEU A 266 -7.28 -0.54 -13.98
N VAL A 267 -6.23 -1.37 -14.01
CA VAL A 267 -6.32 -2.75 -13.51
C VAL A 267 -6.53 -2.77 -12.00
N LEU A 268 -5.83 -1.90 -11.26
CA LEU A 268 -6.02 -1.76 -9.81
C LEU A 268 -7.44 -1.25 -9.47
N VAL A 269 -7.95 -0.27 -10.21
CA VAL A 269 -9.34 0.24 -10.09
C VAL A 269 -10.35 -0.88 -10.35
N TRP A 270 -10.14 -1.67 -11.39
CA TRP A 270 -10.97 -2.82 -11.73
C TRP A 270 -10.97 -3.88 -10.61
N MET A 271 -9.80 -4.27 -10.12
CA MET A 271 -9.65 -5.21 -9.02
C MET A 271 -10.38 -4.73 -7.77
N SER A 272 -10.16 -3.47 -7.38
CA SER A 272 -10.79 -2.86 -6.19
C SER A 272 -12.31 -2.79 -6.32
N GLY A 273 -12.83 -2.48 -7.51
CA GLY A 273 -14.26 -2.47 -7.81
C GLY A 273 -14.88 -3.86 -7.69
N LEU A 274 -14.21 -4.89 -8.23
CA LEU A 274 -14.66 -6.27 -8.09
C LEU A 274 -14.62 -6.76 -6.63
N MET A 275 -13.55 -6.44 -5.88
CA MET A 275 -13.46 -6.77 -4.45
C MET A 275 -14.60 -6.11 -3.66
N PHE A 276 -14.93 -4.85 -3.96
CA PHE A 276 -16.07 -4.17 -3.38
C PHE A 276 -17.38 -4.93 -3.64
N LEU A 277 -17.67 -5.26 -4.90
CA LEU A 277 -18.89 -5.99 -5.27
C LEU A 277 -18.96 -7.36 -4.61
N LEU A 278 -17.87 -8.12 -4.61
CA LEU A 278 -17.81 -9.44 -3.97
C LEU A 278 -18.06 -9.37 -2.46
N ARG A 279 -17.53 -8.35 -1.78
CA ARG A 279 -17.77 -8.11 -0.34
C ARG A 279 -19.24 -7.78 -0.04
N MET A 280 -19.93 -7.08 -0.93
CA MET A 280 -21.37 -6.82 -0.76
C MET A 280 -22.22 -8.10 -0.81
N TYR A 281 -21.76 -9.13 -1.52
CA TYR A 281 -22.42 -10.44 -1.66
C TYR A 281 -21.80 -11.55 -0.80
N ALA A 282 -21.04 -11.20 0.25
CA ALA A 282 -20.32 -12.17 1.07
C ALA A 282 -21.23 -13.18 1.82
N GLY A 283 -22.41 -12.76 2.30
CA GLY A 283 -23.30 -13.56 3.14
C GLY A 283 -23.55 -14.98 2.61
N PRO A 284 -24.16 -15.13 1.43
CA PRO A 284 -24.44 -16.44 0.85
C PRO A 284 -23.20 -17.33 0.62
N LEU A 285 -22.04 -16.71 0.39
CA LEU A 285 -20.78 -17.45 0.18
C LEU A 285 -20.23 -17.99 1.52
N VAL A 286 -20.29 -17.19 2.58
CA VAL A 286 -19.85 -17.60 3.93
C VAL A 286 -20.71 -18.78 4.43
N GLU A 287 -22.04 -18.72 4.26
CA GLU A 287 -22.95 -19.80 4.63
C GLU A 287 -22.64 -21.12 3.91
N ARG A 288 -22.27 -21.03 2.61
CA ARG A 288 -22.03 -22.21 1.79
C ARG A 288 -20.66 -22.84 1.99
N PHE A 289 -19.60 -22.04 2.12
CA PHE A 289 -18.21 -22.51 2.05
C PHE A 289 -17.48 -22.48 3.40
N SER A 290 -18.04 -21.92 4.45
CA SER A 290 -17.40 -21.59 5.74
C SER A 290 -16.21 -20.60 5.61
N PRO A 291 -15.84 -19.87 6.67
CA PRO A 291 -14.70 -18.95 6.62
C PRO A 291 -13.39 -19.63 6.21
N THR A 292 -13.07 -20.79 6.77
CA THR A 292 -11.84 -21.54 6.46
C THR A 292 -11.82 -22.08 5.03
N GLY A 293 -12.96 -22.52 4.51
CA GLY A 293 -13.09 -22.98 3.11
C GLY A 293 -12.94 -21.82 2.11
N MET A 294 -13.47 -20.63 2.43
CA MET A 294 -13.28 -19.44 1.60
C MET A 294 -11.82 -19.00 1.56
N LEU A 295 -11.08 -19.07 2.68
CA LEU A 295 -9.66 -18.73 2.72
C LEU A 295 -8.80 -19.72 1.93
N LEU A 296 -9.15 -21.01 1.97
CA LEU A 296 -8.52 -22.04 1.15
C LEU A 296 -8.77 -21.77 -0.36
N GLY A 297 -10.02 -21.55 -0.75
CA GLY A 297 -10.37 -21.23 -2.15
C GLY A 297 -9.72 -19.94 -2.61
N GLY A 298 -9.69 -18.93 -1.75
CA GLY A 298 -9.01 -17.67 -1.98
C GLY A 298 -7.50 -17.83 -2.21
N SER A 299 -6.83 -18.68 -1.43
CA SER A 299 -5.40 -18.99 -1.62
C SER A 299 -5.12 -19.59 -2.99
N ILE A 300 -5.97 -20.53 -3.45
CA ILE A 300 -5.83 -21.16 -4.77
C ILE A 300 -6.00 -20.12 -5.87
N LEU A 301 -7.03 -19.27 -5.79
CA LEU A 301 -7.27 -18.24 -6.79
C LEU A 301 -6.14 -17.19 -6.81
N THR A 302 -5.61 -16.81 -5.66
CA THR A 302 -4.49 -15.86 -5.57
C THR A 302 -3.21 -16.45 -6.18
N PHE A 303 -2.92 -17.72 -5.92
CA PHE A 303 -1.81 -18.44 -6.58
C PHE A 303 -1.93 -18.38 -8.10
N ILE A 304 -3.11 -18.77 -8.63
CA ILE A 304 -3.37 -18.75 -10.08
C ILE A 304 -3.20 -17.32 -10.63
N SER A 305 -3.74 -16.32 -9.97
CA SER A 305 -3.65 -14.94 -10.41
C SER A 305 -2.21 -14.41 -10.46
N LEU A 306 -1.41 -14.65 -9.42
CA LEU A 306 -0.01 -14.20 -9.40
C LEU A 306 0.81 -14.89 -10.48
N LEU A 307 0.53 -16.17 -10.77
CA LEU A 307 1.13 -16.84 -11.92
C LEU A 307 0.68 -16.20 -13.24
N LEU A 308 -0.61 -15.90 -13.41
CA LEU A 308 -1.09 -15.22 -14.62
C LEU A 308 -0.39 -13.88 -14.81
N PHE A 309 -0.28 -13.04 -13.78
CA PHE A 309 0.48 -11.80 -13.85
C PHE A 309 1.96 -12.01 -14.21
N SER A 310 2.56 -13.13 -13.82
CA SER A 310 3.96 -13.41 -14.14
C SER A 310 4.20 -13.81 -15.60
N TYR A 311 3.18 -14.24 -16.33
CA TYR A 311 3.30 -14.69 -17.72
C TYR A 311 2.72 -13.71 -18.75
N VAL A 312 1.81 -12.82 -18.35
CA VAL A 312 1.20 -11.87 -19.29
C VAL A 312 2.09 -10.62 -19.39
N GLU A 313 2.47 -10.28 -20.62
CA GLU A 313 3.39 -9.16 -20.88
C GLU A 313 2.66 -7.84 -21.11
N THR A 314 1.92 -7.73 -22.21
CA THR A 314 1.38 -6.43 -22.67
C THR A 314 -0.11 -6.48 -23.06
N ASN A 315 -0.78 -7.62 -22.98
CA ASN A 315 -2.17 -7.72 -23.39
C ASN A 315 -3.11 -7.39 -22.23
N ILE A 316 -3.90 -6.32 -22.38
CA ILE A 316 -4.80 -5.80 -21.34
C ILE A 316 -5.90 -6.81 -20.93
N LEU A 317 -6.44 -7.62 -21.87
CA LEU A 317 -7.54 -8.54 -21.55
C LEU A 317 -7.12 -9.67 -20.60
N PRO A 318 -6.01 -10.41 -20.84
CA PRO A 318 -5.50 -11.37 -19.87
C PRO A 318 -5.11 -10.72 -18.54
N LEU A 319 -4.61 -9.47 -18.52
CA LEU A 319 -4.30 -8.75 -17.29
C LEU A 319 -5.56 -8.40 -16.49
N MET A 320 -6.62 -7.94 -17.14
CA MET A 320 -7.93 -7.72 -16.52
C MET A 320 -8.50 -9.02 -15.95
N PHE A 321 -8.32 -10.14 -16.66
CA PHE A 321 -8.74 -11.45 -16.17
C PHE A 321 -7.91 -11.89 -14.96
N ALA A 322 -6.57 -11.74 -15.00
CA ALA A 322 -5.71 -12.01 -13.85
C ALA A 322 -6.12 -11.17 -12.63
N GLY A 323 -6.42 -9.86 -12.84
CA GLY A 323 -6.94 -8.98 -11.82
C GLY A 323 -8.28 -9.42 -11.25
N ALA A 324 -9.20 -9.93 -12.07
CA ALA A 324 -10.48 -10.47 -11.61
C ALA A 324 -10.29 -11.72 -10.75
N VAL A 325 -9.39 -12.62 -11.14
CA VAL A 325 -9.04 -13.82 -10.36
C VAL A 325 -8.39 -13.42 -9.03
N PHE A 326 -7.51 -12.41 -9.04
CA PHE A 326 -6.91 -11.87 -7.82
C PHE A 326 -7.97 -11.29 -6.88
N ALA A 327 -8.86 -10.46 -7.40
CA ALA A 327 -9.96 -9.87 -6.65
C ALA A 327 -10.84 -10.94 -5.99
N ALA A 328 -11.20 -11.99 -6.74
CA ALA A 328 -11.98 -13.11 -6.21
C ALA A 328 -11.20 -13.89 -5.13
N GLY A 329 -9.88 -14.05 -5.30
CA GLY A 329 -9.00 -14.68 -4.32
C GLY A 329 -8.89 -13.91 -3.02
N MET A 330 -8.68 -12.60 -3.10
CA MET A 330 -8.34 -11.76 -1.95
C MET A 330 -9.52 -11.08 -1.27
N ALA A 331 -10.68 -10.97 -1.93
CA ALA A 331 -11.84 -10.21 -1.42
C ALA A 331 -12.22 -10.53 0.03
N PHE A 332 -12.05 -11.77 0.45
CA PHE A 332 -12.57 -12.26 1.74
C PHE A 332 -11.48 -12.54 2.79
N PHE A 333 -10.19 -12.37 2.47
CA PHE A 333 -9.12 -12.72 3.41
C PHE A 333 -9.22 -11.93 4.71
N VAL A 334 -9.15 -10.61 4.64
CA VAL A 334 -9.19 -9.74 5.83
C VAL A 334 -10.48 -9.92 6.64
N PRO A 335 -11.69 -9.85 6.04
CA PRO A 335 -12.91 -10.02 6.80
C PRO A 335 -13.02 -11.39 7.49
N ASN A 336 -12.63 -12.48 6.81
CA ASN A 336 -12.71 -13.82 7.37
C ASN A 336 -11.65 -14.06 8.45
N MET A 337 -10.44 -13.50 8.32
CA MET A 337 -9.42 -13.58 9.36
C MET A 337 -9.87 -12.87 10.64
N ILE A 338 -10.48 -11.67 10.51
CA ILE A 338 -11.10 -10.95 11.64
C ILE A 338 -12.28 -11.74 12.20
N GLY A 339 -13.12 -12.33 11.34
CA GLY A 339 -14.23 -13.18 11.73
C GLY A 339 -13.75 -14.37 12.57
N ILE A 340 -12.75 -15.12 12.11
CA ILE A 340 -12.16 -16.24 12.84
C ILE A 340 -11.60 -15.79 14.21
N MET A 341 -10.89 -14.64 14.25
CA MET A 341 -10.39 -14.09 15.52
C MET A 341 -11.53 -13.80 16.48
N SER A 342 -12.60 -13.16 16.01
CA SER A 342 -13.75 -12.76 16.84
C SER A 342 -14.60 -13.94 17.30
N GLU A 343 -14.78 -14.94 16.43
CA GLU A 343 -15.71 -16.05 16.63
C GLU A 343 -15.07 -17.25 17.31
N GLN A 344 -13.83 -17.59 16.99
CA GLN A 344 -13.13 -18.71 17.61
C GLN A 344 -12.26 -18.32 18.81
N PHE A 345 -11.84 -17.06 18.89
CA PHE A 345 -10.98 -16.55 19.96
C PHE A 345 -11.54 -15.29 20.65
N PRO A 346 -12.81 -15.30 21.10
CA PRO A 346 -13.47 -14.09 21.62
C PRO A 346 -12.77 -13.50 22.86
N LYS A 347 -11.99 -14.30 23.60
CA LYS A 347 -11.19 -13.82 24.74
C LYS A 347 -10.02 -12.91 24.34
N ALA A 348 -9.58 -12.96 23.08
CA ALA A 348 -8.59 -12.03 22.56
C ALA A 348 -9.14 -10.60 22.35
N GLY A 349 -10.46 -10.49 22.21
CA GLY A 349 -11.18 -9.21 22.13
C GLY A 349 -10.67 -8.28 21.03
N SER A 350 -10.81 -6.99 21.26
CA SER A 350 -10.31 -5.95 20.34
C SER A 350 -8.79 -5.98 20.20
N LEU A 351 -8.06 -6.36 21.23
CA LEU A 351 -6.61 -6.48 21.20
C LEU A 351 -6.14 -7.50 20.15
N GLY A 352 -6.76 -8.70 20.12
CA GLY A 352 -6.43 -9.73 19.12
C GLY A 352 -6.64 -9.24 17.70
N ILE A 353 -7.74 -8.52 17.45
CA ILE A 353 -8.06 -7.95 16.12
C ILE A 353 -7.04 -6.88 15.71
N VAL A 354 -6.70 -5.96 16.62
CA VAL A 354 -5.76 -4.86 16.32
C VAL A 354 -4.35 -5.42 16.06
N LEU A 355 -3.91 -6.41 16.84
CA LEU A 355 -2.63 -7.08 16.60
C LEU A 355 -2.62 -7.85 15.27
N LEU A 356 -3.72 -8.55 14.96
CA LEU A 356 -3.88 -9.26 13.69
C LEU A 356 -3.75 -8.31 12.50
N ILE A 357 -4.49 -7.20 12.49
CA ILE A 357 -4.46 -6.22 11.40
C ILE A 357 -3.09 -5.53 11.34
N GLY A 358 -2.54 -5.10 12.48
CA GLY A 358 -1.24 -4.42 12.55
C GLY A 358 -0.09 -5.30 12.04
N MET A 359 -0.04 -6.57 12.43
CA MET A 359 0.95 -7.52 11.92
C MET A 359 0.73 -7.82 10.43
N GLY A 360 -0.51 -7.84 9.96
CA GLY A 360 -0.81 -7.98 8.55
C GLY A 360 -0.24 -6.84 7.71
N PHE A 361 -0.37 -5.60 8.16
CA PHE A 361 0.26 -4.45 7.48
C PHE A 361 1.78 -4.48 7.53
N ALA A 362 2.38 -5.02 8.61
CA ALA A 362 3.82 -5.30 8.62
C ALA A 362 4.22 -6.25 7.48
N GLY A 363 3.42 -7.30 7.25
CA GLY A 363 3.58 -8.20 6.11
C GLY A 363 3.51 -7.46 4.76
N GLY A 364 2.55 -6.56 4.61
CA GLY A 364 2.45 -5.69 3.42
C GLY A 364 3.69 -4.82 3.23
N GLY A 365 4.23 -4.24 4.31
CA GLY A 365 5.46 -3.46 4.30
C GLY A 365 6.67 -4.26 3.82
N VAL A 366 6.85 -5.46 4.36
CA VAL A 366 7.93 -6.38 3.96
C VAL A 366 7.80 -6.80 2.50
N THR A 367 6.61 -7.19 2.07
CA THR A 367 6.43 -7.70 0.69
C THR A 367 6.57 -6.63 -0.37
N ASN A 368 6.26 -5.36 -0.06
CA ASN A 368 6.53 -4.26 -0.98
C ASN A 368 8.03 -4.10 -1.27
N ALA A 369 8.88 -4.15 -0.23
CA ALA A 369 10.33 -4.10 -0.39
C ALA A 369 10.85 -5.33 -1.15
N LEU A 370 10.41 -6.53 -0.76
CA LEU A 370 10.84 -7.79 -1.39
C LEU A 370 10.52 -7.85 -2.89
N ILE A 371 9.35 -7.32 -3.31
CA ILE A 371 9.00 -7.27 -4.74
C ILE A 371 10.03 -6.41 -5.48
N GLY A 372 10.40 -5.26 -4.93
CA GLY A 372 11.41 -4.38 -5.52
C GLY A 372 12.80 -5.02 -5.60
N GLU A 373 13.27 -5.63 -4.50
CA GLU A 373 14.56 -6.31 -4.45
C GLU A 373 14.65 -7.48 -5.45
N VAL A 374 13.58 -8.27 -5.55
CA VAL A 374 13.51 -9.36 -6.53
C VAL A 374 13.49 -8.80 -7.95
N ALA A 375 12.72 -7.72 -8.21
CA ALA A 375 12.67 -7.10 -9.53
C ALA A 375 14.05 -6.59 -9.97
N ASP A 376 14.77 -5.90 -9.09
CA ASP A 376 16.14 -5.43 -9.38
C ASP A 376 17.11 -6.62 -9.62
N GLY A 377 16.96 -7.72 -8.89
CA GLY A 377 17.77 -8.93 -9.06
C GLY A 377 17.62 -9.60 -10.42
N TYR A 378 16.43 -9.49 -11.04
CA TYR A 378 16.16 -10.07 -12.37
C TYR A 378 16.36 -9.07 -13.53
N LEU A 379 16.65 -7.80 -13.24
CA LEU A 379 16.87 -6.77 -14.25
C LEU A 379 17.94 -7.17 -15.29
N PRO A 380 19.13 -7.67 -14.90
CA PRO A 380 20.19 -8.02 -15.85
C PRO A 380 19.80 -9.12 -16.84
N GLU A 381 18.89 -10.02 -16.47
CA GLU A 381 18.46 -11.12 -17.35
C GLU A 381 17.64 -10.64 -18.57
N ALA A 382 17.03 -9.46 -18.46
CA ALA A 382 16.17 -8.88 -19.49
C ALA A 382 16.80 -7.71 -20.23
N LEU A 383 17.92 -7.17 -19.74
CA LEU A 383 18.69 -6.16 -20.44
C LEU A 383 19.47 -6.79 -21.60
N ASP A 384 19.39 -6.19 -22.78
CA ASP A 384 20.34 -6.50 -23.85
C ASP A 384 21.71 -5.96 -23.47
N GLU A 385 22.65 -6.87 -23.19
CA GLU A 385 23.98 -6.53 -22.67
C GLU A 385 24.72 -5.59 -23.62
N GLN A 386 24.70 -5.89 -24.92
CA GLN A 386 25.42 -5.12 -25.92
C GLN A 386 24.88 -3.69 -26.05
N SER A 387 23.58 -3.53 -26.23
CA SER A 387 22.94 -2.22 -26.31
C SER A 387 23.13 -1.43 -25.01
N THR A 388 22.96 -2.09 -23.86
CA THR A 388 23.13 -1.44 -22.55
C THR A 388 24.53 -0.90 -22.36
N VAL A 389 25.55 -1.72 -22.63
CA VAL A 389 26.96 -1.30 -22.51
C VAL A 389 27.27 -0.16 -23.50
N GLN A 390 26.75 -0.23 -24.73
CA GLN A 390 26.93 0.81 -25.72
C GLN A 390 26.34 2.16 -25.26
N ILE A 391 25.12 2.16 -24.70
CA ILE A 391 24.50 3.36 -24.12
C ILE A 391 25.39 3.93 -23.00
N LEU A 392 25.84 3.09 -22.08
CA LEU A 392 26.69 3.54 -20.96
C LEU A 392 28.03 4.09 -21.41
N GLU A 393 28.69 3.45 -22.42
CA GLU A 393 29.95 3.94 -22.99
C GLU A 393 29.77 5.26 -23.74
N GLN A 394 28.65 5.46 -24.43
CA GLN A 394 28.33 6.73 -25.06
C GLN A 394 28.16 7.84 -24.02
N VAL A 395 27.45 7.58 -22.92
CA VAL A 395 27.36 8.53 -21.80
C VAL A 395 28.74 8.85 -21.23
N GLU A 396 29.62 7.85 -21.02
CA GLU A 396 30.97 8.05 -20.51
C GLU A 396 31.81 8.95 -21.44
N GLN A 397 31.61 8.85 -22.75
CA GLN A 397 32.36 9.62 -23.75
C GLN A 397 31.84 11.05 -23.98
N GLU A 398 30.52 11.24 -24.01
CA GLU A 398 29.90 12.50 -24.43
C GLU A 398 29.55 13.42 -23.25
N PHE A 399 29.15 12.89 -22.11
CA PHE A 399 28.67 13.67 -20.97
C PHE A 399 29.73 14.51 -20.23
N PRO A 400 31.03 14.20 -20.27
CA PRO A 400 32.07 15.12 -19.80
C PRO A 400 32.02 16.49 -20.49
N THR A 401 31.58 16.56 -21.75
CA THR A 401 31.41 17.81 -22.50
C THR A 401 30.29 18.64 -21.86
N TYR A 402 29.16 18.04 -21.53
CA TYR A 402 28.05 18.71 -20.84
C TYR A 402 28.43 19.17 -19.43
N LEU A 403 29.26 18.39 -18.73
CA LEU A 403 29.79 18.78 -17.41
C LEU A 403 30.66 20.05 -17.54
N ASN A 404 31.54 20.11 -18.51
CA ASN A 404 32.38 21.28 -18.75
C ASN A 404 31.53 22.52 -19.09
N GLN A 405 30.52 22.38 -19.95
CA GLN A 405 29.59 23.45 -20.28
C GLN A 405 28.83 23.97 -19.03
N ALA A 406 28.38 23.06 -18.17
CA ALA A 406 27.70 23.43 -16.93
C ALA A 406 28.64 24.14 -15.94
N LEU A 407 29.93 23.73 -15.89
CA LEU A 407 30.95 24.39 -15.08
C LEU A 407 31.29 25.79 -15.59
N GLU A 408 31.40 25.98 -16.92
CA GLU A 408 31.63 27.28 -17.54
C GLU A 408 30.45 28.24 -17.32
N ALA A 409 29.22 27.74 -17.32
CA ALA A 409 28.02 28.51 -17.05
C ALA A 409 27.84 28.89 -15.59
N LYS A 410 28.63 28.30 -14.69
CA LYS A 410 28.52 28.50 -13.23
C LYS A 410 28.70 29.97 -12.84
N GLY A 411 27.69 30.53 -12.19
CA GLY A 411 27.65 31.96 -11.82
C GLY A 411 26.98 32.88 -12.84
N ASN A 412 26.56 32.37 -13.98
CA ASN A 412 25.74 33.09 -14.97
C ASN A 412 24.35 32.43 -15.07
N SER A 413 23.35 33.04 -14.42
CA SER A 413 21.99 32.49 -14.35
C SER A 413 21.33 32.35 -15.73
N GLU A 414 21.64 33.25 -16.70
CA GLU A 414 21.08 33.22 -18.05
C GLU A 414 21.68 32.07 -18.87
N ALA A 415 22.99 31.86 -18.74
CA ALA A 415 23.68 30.74 -19.36
C ALA A 415 23.21 29.39 -18.78
N MET A 416 23.06 29.28 -17.45
CA MET A 416 22.54 28.07 -16.84
C MET A 416 21.11 27.74 -17.25
N MET A 417 20.24 28.75 -17.40
CA MET A 417 18.87 28.53 -17.90
C MET A 417 18.85 28.05 -19.34
N SER A 418 19.78 28.52 -20.17
CA SER A 418 19.84 28.15 -21.60
C SER A 418 20.35 26.72 -21.82
N LEU A 419 21.10 26.15 -20.88
CA LEU A 419 21.60 24.77 -20.99
C LEU A 419 20.48 23.75 -20.75
N GLY A 420 19.51 24.04 -19.88
CA GLY A 420 18.41 23.12 -19.52
C GLY A 420 18.80 21.97 -18.60
N TYR A 421 20.04 21.92 -18.10
CA TYR A 421 20.53 20.92 -17.15
C TYR A 421 21.53 21.56 -16.15
N ARG A 422 21.75 20.91 -15.01
CA ARG A 422 22.63 21.39 -13.94
C ARG A 422 23.91 20.55 -13.84
N GLU A 423 24.99 21.18 -13.35
CA GLU A 423 26.25 20.49 -13.05
C GLU A 423 26.04 19.20 -12.23
N ALA A 424 25.23 19.29 -11.17
CA ALA A 424 24.96 18.15 -10.28
C ALA A 424 24.25 16.98 -11.00
N ASP A 425 23.38 17.26 -11.95
CA ASP A 425 22.65 16.24 -12.70
C ASP A 425 23.63 15.45 -13.59
N ILE A 426 24.54 16.13 -14.29
CA ILE A 426 25.56 15.49 -15.13
C ILE A 426 26.57 14.70 -14.27
N GLN A 427 27.01 15.25 -13.15
CA GLN A 427 27.90 14.54 -12.22
C GLN A 427 27.27 13.24 -11.71
N ASN A 428 25.97 13.29 -11.38
CA ASN A 428 25.22 12.12 -10.93
C ASN A 428 25.14 11.04 -12.03
N ILE A 429 24.84 11.43 -13.28
CA ILE A 429 24.79 10.52 -14.43
C ILE A 429 26.15 9.86 -14.62
N LEU A 430 27.23 10.64 -14.70
CA LEU A 430 28.58 10.15 -14.92
C LEU A 430 29.03 9.19 -13.81
N SER A 431 28.80 9.53 -12.53
CA SER A 431 29.22 8.69 -11.42
C SER A 431 28.50 7.33 -11.40
N ARG A 432 27.20 7.31 -11.75
CA ARG A 432 26.41 6.07 -11.84
C ARG A 432 26.80 5.24 -13.05
N THR A 433 27.06 5.88 -14.20
CA THR A 433 27.54 5.23 -15.42
C THR A 433 28.92 4.60 -15.17
N GLU A 434 29.84 5.33 -14.54
CA GLU A 434 31.16 4.80 -14.14
C GLU A 434 31.04 3.60 -13.22
N SER A 435 30.13 3.65 -12.23
CA SER A 435 29.89 2.52 -11.33
C SER A 435 29.41 1.28 -12.08
N ALA A 436 28.45 1.42 -12.99
CA ALA A 436 27.93 0.33 -13.80
C ALA A 436 28.98 -0.26 -14.74
N LEU A 437 29.73 0.60 -15.47
CA LEU A 437 30.77 0.17 -16.38
C LEU A 437 31.96 -0.47 -15.65
N ASN A 438 32.36 0.05 -14.50
CA ASN A 438 33.42 -0.55 -13.69
C ASN A 438 33.05 -1.96 -13.23
N TYR A 439 31.81 -2.18 -12.80
CA TYR A 439 31.34 -3.52 -12.47
C TYR A 439 31.38 -4.43 -13.70
N TYR A 440 30.86 -3.97 -14.84
CA TYR A 440 30.85 -4.72 -16.09
C TYR A 440 32.30 -5.09 -16.55
N ARG A 441 33.21 -4.13 -16.54
CA ARG A 441 34.62 -4.34 -16.92
C ARG A 441 35.35 -5.33 -16.03
N GLN A 442 34.96 -5.44 -14.73
CA GLN A 442 35.56 -6.37 -13.78
C GLN A 442 34.94 -7.77 -13.86
N ASN A 443 33.63 -7.87 -14.11
CA ASN A 443 32.89 -9.13 -13.97
C ASN A 443 32.41 -9.70 -15.31
N ASN A 444 32.53 -8.95 -16.39
CA ASN A 444 31.97 -9.25 -17.72
C ASN A 444 30.49 -9.62 -17.67
N SER A 445 29.72 -8.91 -16.84
CA SER A 445 28.27 -9.06 -16.65
C SER A 445 27.69 -7.77 -16.10
N LEU A 446 26.41 -7.48 -16.43
CA LEU A 446 25.68 -6.34 -15.87
C LEU A 446 25.26 -6.61 -14.42
N GLU A 447 25.28 -5.58 -13.58
CA GLU A 447 24.73 -5.62 -12.23
C GLU A 447 23.41 -4.82 -12.22
N GLY A 448 22.32 -5.42 -11.69
CA GLY A 448 20.96 -4.88 -11.83
C GLY A 448 20.79 -3.48 -11.26
N VAL A 449 21.25 -3.27 -10.03
CA VAL A 449 21.07 -1.99 -9.32
C VAL A 449 21.90 -0.89 -9.95
N ALA A 450 23.19 -1.12 -10.20
CA ALA A 450 24.08 -0.10 -10.78
C ALA A 450 23.64 0.27 -12.20
N THR A 451 23.36 -0.74 -13.04
CA THR A 451 22.92 -0.53 -14.43
C THR A 451 21.57 0.18 -14.50
N GLY A 452 20.58 -0.30 -13.71
CA GLY A 452 19.28 0.34 -13.65
C GLY A 452 19.36 1.81 -13.20
N ASN A 453 20.20 2.11 -12.20
CA ASN A 453 20.39 3.47 -11.72
C ASN A 453 21.09 4.37 -12.75
N ALA A 454 22.05 3.85 -13.51
CA ALA A 454 22.70 4.61 -14.57
C ALA A 454 21.71 4.97 -15.68
N LEU A 455 20.92 4.00 -16.16
CA LEU A 455 19.89 4.24 -17.19
C LEU A 455 18.79 5.19 -16.69
N ARG A 456 18.32 5.04 -15.45
CA ARG A 456 17.32 5.95 -14.85
C ARG A 456 17.85 7.37 -14.72
N ALA A 457 19.12 7.54 -14.34
CA ALA A 457 19.77 8.84 -14.26
C ALA A 457 19.82 9.53 -15.63
N LEU A 458 20.16 8.79 -16.68
CA LEU A 458 20.15 9.27 -18.06
C LEU A 458 18.73 9.65 -18.50
N ILE A 459 17.75 8.79 -18.28
CA ILE A 459 16.35 9.04 -18.66
C ILE A 459 15.79 10.28 -17.96
N SER A 460 16.12 10.48 -16.67
CA SER A 460 15.64 11.62 -15.89
C SER A 460 16.32 12.94 -16.22
N SER A 461 17.44 12.93 -16.95
CA SER A 461 18.21 14.13 -17.25
C SER A 461 17.46 15.17 -18.07
N GLY A 462 16.57 14.72 -18.96
CA GLY A 462 15.82 15.59 -19.87
C GLY A 462 16.69 16.43 -20.80
N ILE A 463 17.95 16.03 -21.03
CA ILE A 463 18.90 16.77 -21.88
C ILE A 463 18.40 16.74 -23.31
N SER A 464 18.01 17.91 -23.81
CA SER A 464 17.38 18.06 -25.14
C SER A 464 18.29 17.67 -26.32
N GLN A 465 19.60 17.67 -26.11
CA GLN A 465 20.59 17.24 -27.08
C GLN A 465 20.71 15.71 -27.20
N GLU A 466 20.28 14.97 -26.17
CA GLU A 466 20.42 13.53 -26.07
C GLU A 466 19.05 12.79 -26.11
N VAL A 467 18.07 13.35 -26.81
CA VAL A 467 16.71 12.77 -26.89
C VAL A 467 16.73 11.33 -27.42
N GLU A 468 17.58 11.06 -28.43
CA GLU A 468 17.68 9.71 -29.03
C GLU A 468 18.27 8.70 -28.05
N LEU A 469 19.36 9.05 -27.38
CA LEU A 469 20.02 8.20 -26.38
C LEU A 469 19.09 7.95 -25.16
N ILE A 470 18.35 8.99 -24.72
CA ILE A 470 17.36 8.88 -23.64
C ILE A 470 16.21 7.95 -24.05
N GLN A 471 15.73 8.04 -25.29
CA GLN A 471 14.68 7.13 -25.80
C GLN A 471 15.18 5.70 -25.88
N GLU A 472 16.42 5.48 -26.33
CA GLU A 472 17.03 4.16 -26.39
C GLU A 472 17.20 3.56 -24.99
N ALA A 473 17.68 4.33 -24.02
CA ALA A 473 17.78 3.92 -22.62
C ALA A 473 16.40 3.56 -22.04
N SER A 474 15.38 4.34 -22.35
CA SER A 474 14.00 4.07 -21.91
C SER A 474 13.42 2.80 -22.56
N ALA A 475 13.68 2.60 -23.85
CA ALA A 475 13.26 1.40 -24.57
C ALA A 475 13.95 0.13 -24.08
N THR A 476 15.17 0.26 -23.58
CA THR A 476 15.94 -0.85 -23.00
C THR A 476 15.51 -1.16 -21.56
N LEU A 477 15.34 -0.15 -20.71
CA LEU A 477 15.04 -0.32 -19.30
C LEU A 477 13.56 -0.71 -19.05
N GLY A 478 12.61 -0.15 -19.77
CA GLY A 478 11.18 -0.39 -19.52
C GLY A 478 10.78 -1.88 -19.58
N PRO A 479 11.11 -2.61 -20.65
CA PRO A 479 10.86 -4.06 -20.72
C PRO A 479 11.58 -4.85 -19.64
N ALA A 480 12.80 -4.45 -19.24
CA ALA A 480 13.57 -5.11 -18.20
C ALA A 480 12.95 -4.89 -16.80
N ASP A 481 12.50 -3.68 -16.48
CA ASP A 481 11.72 -3.40 -15.25
C ASP A 481 10.42 -4.22 -15.20
N ASN A 482 9.71 -4.33 -16.33
CA ASN A 482 8.51 -5.18 -16.42
C ASN A 482 8.84 -6.66 -16.19
N TYR A 483 9.90 -7.17 -16.81
CA TYR A 483 10.34 -8.56 -16.62
C TYR A 483 10.69 -8.84 -15.15
N GLY A 484 11.49 -8.00 -14.52
CA GLY A 484 11.86 -8.12 -13.11
C GLY A 484 10.64 -8.18 -12.21
N GLY A 485 9.66 -7.30 -12.43
CA GLY A 485 8.41 -7.29 -11.67
C GLY A 485 7.56 -8.54 -11.90
N ARG A 486 7.48 -9.08 -13.12
CA ARG A 486 6.80 -10.35 -13.40
C ARG A 486 7.47 -11.52 -12.66
N MET A 487 8.79 -11.54 -12.59
CA MET A 487 9.52 -12.54 -11.82
C MET A 487 9.25 -12.39 -10.32
N ALA A 488 9.15 -11.16 -9.80
CA ALA A 488 8.75 -10.93 -8.42
C ALA A 488 7.35 -11.50 -8.12
N PHE A 489 6.36 -11.31 -8.99
CA PHE A 489 5.04 -11.93 -8.82
C PHE A 489 5.09 -13.47 -8.87
N ARG A 490 5.97 -14.03 -9.68
CA ARG A 490 6.19 -15.49 -9.72
C ARG A 490 6.70 -16.02 -8.38
N TRP A 491 7.66 -15.34 -7.75
CA TRP A 491 8.13 -15.68 -6.41
C TRP A 491 7.05 -15.47 -5.35
N MET A 492 6.31 -14.36 -5.42
CA MET A 492 5.20 -14.09 -4.51
C MET A 492 4.10 -15.16 -4.58
N SER A 493 3.94 -15.85 -5.71
CA SER A 493 2.95 -16.92 -5.86
C SER A 493 3.18 -18.11 -4.91
N LEU A 494 4.39 -18.27 -4.36
CA LEU A 494 4.67 -19.32 -3.37
C LEU A 494 4.00 -19.06 -2.01
N ILE A 495 3.73 -17.80 -1.66
CA ILE A 495 3.10 -17.43 -0.38
C ILE A 495 1.67 -18.02 -0.28
N PRO A 496 0.76 -17.82 -1.24
CA PRO A 496 -0.57 -18.42 -1.18
C PRO A 496 -0.57 -19.96 -1.20
N VAL A 497 0.48 -20.61 -1.71
CA VAL A 497 0.62 -22.07 -1.57
C VAL A 497 0.80 -22.46 -0.11
N GLY A 498 1.75 -21.83 0.60
CA GLY A 498 1.97 -22.08 2.03
C GLY A 498 0.74 -21.75 2.89
N VAL A 499 0.13 -20.60 2.65
CA VAL A 499 -1.11 -20.17 3.30
C VAL A 499 -2.26 -21.15 3.04
N GLY A 500 -2.41 -21.57 1.78
CA GLY A 500 -3.44 -22.54 1.35
C GLY A 500 -3.29 -23.90 2.04
N LEU A 501 -2.06 -24.40 2.18
CA LEU A 501 -1.81 -25.65 2.92
C LEU A 501 -2.24 -25.56 4.40
N ILE A 502 -1.99 -24.44 5.05
CA ILE A 502 -2.43 -24.22 6.44
C ILE A 502 -3.97 -24.21 6.51
N PHE A 503 -4.66 -23.48 5.62
CA PHE A 503 -6.11 -23.45 5.60
C PHE A 503 -6.73 -24.78 5.15
N LEU A 504 -6.06 -25.57 4.31
CA LEU A 504 -6.48 -26.92 3.95
C LEU A 504 -6.52 -27.81 5.20
N VAL A 505 -5.45 -27.80 6.00
CA VAL A 505 -5.38 -28.57 7.24
C VAL A 505 -6.49 -28.12 8.20
N TRP A 506 -6.68 -26.81 8.36
CA TRP A 506 -7.71 -26.26 9.23
C TRP A 506 -9.12 -26.61 8.75
N PHE A 507 -9.41 -26.46 7.47
CA PHE A 507 -10.68 -26.82 6.85
C PHE A 507 -11.02 -28.33 7.01
N ILE A 508 -10.02 -29.20 6.83
CA ILE A 508 -10.20 -30.66 7.07
C ILE A 508 -10.49 -30.91 8.55
N GLN A 509 -9.81 -30.22 9.45
CA GLN A 509 -10.06 -30.33 10.90
C GLN A 509 -11.47 -29.88 11.27
N ASP A 510 -11.92 -28.72 10.77
CA ASP A 510 -13.29 -28.24 10.97
C ASP A 510 -14.32 -29.27 10.50
N LYS A 511 -14.16 -29.82 9.27
CA LYS A 511 -15.06 -30.86 8.77
C LYS A 511 -15.10 -32.11 9.65
N ARG A 512 -13.95 -32.56 10.18
CA ARG A 512 -13.86 -33.74 11.04
C ARG A 512 -14.51 -33.51 12.40
N THR A 513 -14.58 -32.26 12.88
CA THR A 513 -15.16 -31.91 14.20
C THR A 513 -16.62 -31.42 14.12
N GLY A 514 -17.27 -31.61 12.96
CA GLY A 514 -18.69 -31.28 12.75
C GLY A 514 -18.94 -29.87 12.21
N GLY A 515 -17.97 -29.28 11.52
CA GLY A 515 -18.05 -27.98 10.85
C GLY A 515 -17.41 -26.84 11.65
N TYR A 516 -17.40 -25.66 11.05
CA TYR A 516 -16.92 -24.43 11.68
C TYR A 516 -17.80 -24.08 12.90
N LYS A 517 -17.18 -23.80 14.04
CA LYS A 517 -17.91 -23.54 15.30
C LYS A 517 -17.56 -22.14 15.84
N VAL A 518 -18.60 -21.41 16.20
CA VAL A 518 -18.50 -20.16 16.94
C VAL A 518 -18.40 -20.46 18.42
N VAL A 519 -17.46 -19.84 19.13
CA VAL A 519 -17.27 -19.96 20.57
C VAL A 519 -18.00 -18.79 21.25
N HIS A 520 -18.98 -19.09 22.10
CA HIS A 520 -19.67 -18.07 22.89
C HIS A 520 -18.98 -17.90 24.26
N LEU A 521 -18.80 -16.64 24.68
CA LEU A 521 -18.36 -16.33 26.04
C LEU A 521 -19.51 -16.57 26.99
N GLU A 522 -19.30 -17.40 28.02
CA GLU A 522 -20.24 -17.50 29.16
C GLU A 522 -20.22 -16.17 29.92
N LYS A 523 -21.41 -15.59 30.18
CA LYS A 523 -21.54 -14.43 31.07
C LYS A 523 -20.97 -14.77 32.43
N ARG A 524 -19.96 -14.02 32.88
CA ARG A 524 -19.49 -14.11 34.26
C ARG A 524 -20.70 -13.89 35.19
N ARG A 525 -21.05 -14.87 36.01
CA ARG A 525 -22.02 -14.67 37.10
C ARG A 525 -21.42 -13.64 38.04
N SER A 526 -22.22 -12.65 38.44
CA SER A 526 -21.85 -11.54 39.31
C SER A 526 -21.64 -11.96 40.79
N ASP A 527 -21.32 -13.23 41.07
CA ASP A 527 -21.28 -13.80 42.41
C ASP A 527 -19.91 -14.43 42.75
N ASP A 528 -18.80 -13.86 42.27
CA ASP A 528 -17.46 -14.18 42.81
C ASP A 528 -16.62 -12.89 42.99
#